data_c0a735ef50294be7b0574eafeb1ee42e
#
_entry.id   c0a735ef50294be7b0574eafeb1ee42e
#
_cell.length_a   1.000
_cell.length_b   1.000
_cell.length_c   1.000
_cell.angle_alpha   90.00
_cell.angle_beta   90.00
_cell.angle_gamma   90.00
#
_symmetry.space_group_name_H-M   'P 1'
#
loop_
_entity.id
_entity.type
_entity.pdbx_description
1 polymer ?
#
loop_
_entity_poly.entity_id
_entity_poly.type
_entity_poly.pdbx_seq_one_letter_code
_entity_poly.pdbx_strand_id
1 'polypeptide(L)'
;MTGEGSLAVVIGGGNGIGEETARLMAERGWRVAVADRDPAAADRVAAGIGGAAVTLDIADAAAVDAACAAIEAAHGPVGALVVAAAVFQDVLPPAELPLAVWERTVQVNLNGTYYANRAFGTRMAHHGRGSIVNIASIAAIGSVPVHAYASSKAAVVSLTLNLAGEWGRAGVRVNAVSPGSTLVPRVAERIRSGRYAADPAEFTALGRIVQPREVAESIEFLASDRASAITGINLVVDAGWHVAGTWAQYGGVRPAPARTETPSGAAR
;
A
#
# COMPACT_ATOMS: atom_id res chain seq x y z
N MET A 1 18.09 -3.49 13.37
CA MET A 1 18.03 -2.60 12.22
C MET A 1 17.05 -3.20 11.22
N THR A 2 16.22 -2.40 10.58
CA THR A 2 15.35 -2.76 9.47
C THR A 2 15.84 -2.02 8.22
N GLY A 3 16.22 -2.75 7.18
CA GLY A 3 16.84 -2.19 5.97
C GLY A 3 17.68 -3.24 5.26
N GLU A 4 18.80 -2.83 4.70
CA GLU A 4 19.70 -3.71 3.93
C GLU A 4 20.02 -5.01 4.69
N GLY A 5 19.88 -6.16 4.02
CA GLY A 5 20.04 -7.51 4.58
C GLY A 5 18.89 -8.01 5.45
N SER A 6 17.94 -7.17 5.85
CA SER A 6 16.75 -7.58 6.61
C SER A 6 15.74 -8.30 5.72
N LEU A 7 14.91 -9.17 6.31
CA LEU A 7 13.83 -9.86 5.62
C LEU A 7 12.58 -8.99 5.60
N ALA A 8 12.04 -8.75 4.41
CA ALA A 8 10.73 -8.14 4.19
C ALA A 8 9.74 -9.16 3.63
N VAL A 9 8.50 -9.11 4.10
CA VAL A 9 7.38 -9.88 3.53
C VAL A 9 6.40 -8.90 2.89
N VAL A 10 6.09 -9.10 1.61
CA VAL A 10 5.11 -8.30 0.88
C VAL A 10 3.91 -9.15 0.52
N ILE A 11 2.79 -8.99 1.24
CA ILE A 11 1.54 -9.71 0.97
C ILE A 11 0.72 -8.91 -0.05
N GLY A 12 0.29 -9.57 -1.14
CA GLY A 12 -0.24 -8.94 -2.34
C GLY A 12 0.90 -8.42 -3.23
N GLY A 13 2.06 -9.08 -3.18
CA GLY A 13 3.28 -8.68 -3.88
C GLY A 13 3.36 -9.11 -5.34
N GLY A 14 2.36 -9.84 -5.85
CA GLY A 14 2.35 -10.34 -7.24
C GLY A 14 1.95 -9.31 -8.29
N ASN A 15 1.45 -8.13 -7.90
CA ASN A 15 0.89 -7.15 -8.82
C ASN A 15 0.94 -5.72 -8.26
N GLY A 16 0.92 -4.72 -9.15
CA GLY A 16 0.67 -3.31 -8.85
C GLY A 16 1.62 -2.70 -7.82
N ILE A 17 1.06 -2.05 -6.79
CA ILE A 17 1.86 -1.38 -5.73
C ILE A 17 2.71 -2.41 -4.98
N GLY A 18 2.15 -3.59 -4.67
CA GLY A 18 2.89 -4.64 -3.96
C GLY A 18 4.08 -5.16 -4.76
N GLU A 19 3.90 -5.45 -6.05
CA GLU A 19 4.98 -5.86 -6.96
C GLU A 19 6.09 -4.80 -7.01
N GLU A 20 5.72 -3.54 -7.23
CA GLU A 20 6.69 -2.45 -7.28
C GLU A 20 7.43 -2.26 -5.94
N THR A 21 6.71 -2.44 -4.83
CA THR A 21 7.32 -2.40 -3.49
C THR A 21 8.33 -3.53 -3.30
N ALA A 22 7.98 -4.76 -3.71
CA ALA A 22 8.88 -5.90 -3.61
C ALA A 22 10.17 -5.68 -4.42
N ARG A 23 10.03 -5.17 -5.66
CA ARG A 23 11.16 -4.82 -6.53
C ARG A 23 12.05 -3.75 -5.92
N LEU A 24 11.45 -2.64 -5.47
CA LEU A 24 12.19 -1.54 -4.84
C LEU A 24 12.93 -1.98 -3.59
N MET A 25 12.29 -2.77 -2.72
CA MET A 25 12.94 -3.27 -1.52
C MET A 25 14.13 -4.15 -1.86
N ALA A 26 14.01 -5.05 -2.85
CA ALA A 26 15.12 -5.87 -3.31
C ALA A 26 16.26 -5.01 -3.89
N GLU A 27 15.97 -4.00 -4.72
CA GLU A 27 16.96 -3.04 -5.23
C GLU A 27 17.72 -2.31 -4.11
N ARG A 28 17.07 -2.13 -2.94
CA ARG A 28 17.66 -1.51 -1.75
C ARG A 28 18.26 -2.52 -0.76
N GLY A 29 18.54 -3.73 -1.23
CA GLY A 29 19.26 -4.74 -0.48
C GLY A 29 18.45 -5.51 0.55
N TRP A 30 17.12 -5.39 0.57
CA TRP A 30 16.27 -6.26 1.39
C TRP A 30 16.21 -7.67 0.81
N ARG A 31 16.18 -8.69 1.66
CA ARG A 31 15.73 -10.02 1.26
C ARG A 31 14.21 -10.00 1.26
N VAL A 32 13.56 -10.41 0.17
CA VAL A 32 12.11 -10.24 0.03
C VAL A 32 11.43 -11.59 -0.14
N ALA A 33 10.38 -11.83 0.66
CA ALA A 33 9.40 -12.87 0.42
C ALA A 33 8.14 -12.25 -0.17
N VAL A 34 7.77 -12.68 -1.38
CA VAL A 34 6.60 -12.22 -2.13
C VAL A 34 5.45 -13.18 -1.87
N ALA A 35 4.42 -12.72 -1.16
CA ALA A 35 3.24 -13.53 -0.90
C ALA A 35 2.06 -13.02 -1.75
N ASP A 36 1.40 -13.92 -2.47
CA ASP A 36 0.19 -13.61 -3.24
C ASP A 36 -0.72 -14.84 -3.32
N ARG A 37 -2.02 -14.61 -3.50
CA ARG A 37 -2.98 -15.71 -3.74
C ARG A 37 -2.81 -16.35 -5.11
N ASP A 38 -2.27 -15.60 -6.09
CA ASP A 38 -1.90 -16.08 -7.41
C ASP A 38 -0.45 -16.58 -7.36
N PRO A 39 -0.24 -17.91 -7.35
CA PRO A 39 1.10 -18.49 -7.26
C PRO A 39 1.98 -18.09 -8.44
N ALA A 40 1.43 -18.01 -9.65
CA ALA A 40 2.21 -17.62 -10.83
C ALA A 40 2.69 -16.18 -10.77
N ALA A 41 1.88 -15.27 -10.20
CA ALA A 41 2.27 -13.89 -9.97
C ALA A 41 3.35 -13.77 -8.88
N ALA A 42 3.21 -14.50 -7.78
CA ALA A 42 4.23 -14.55 -6.73
C ALA A 42 5.57 -15.08 -7.25
N ASP A 43 5.55 -16.22 -7.97
CA ASP A 43 6.75 -16.83 -8.56
C ASP A 43 7.44 -15.89 -9.55
N ARG A 44 6.68 -15.26 -10.44
CA ARG A 44 7.21 -14.31 -11.43
C ARG A 44 7.95 -13.15 -10.78
N VAL A 45 7.36 -12.55 -9.76
CA VAL A 45 7.97 -11.38 -9.08
C VAL A 45 9.17 -11.85 -8.26
N ALA A 46 9.03 -12.91 -7.48
CA ALA A 46 10.11 -13.45 -6.65
C ALA A 46 11.34 -13.85 -7.49
N ALA A 47 11.14 -14.57 -8.60
CA ALA A 47 12.21 -14.93 -9.53
C ALA A 47 12.92 -13.70 -10.10
N GLY A 48 12.15 -12.64 -10.44
CA GLY A 48 12.70 -11.40 -10.99
C GLY A 48 13.56 -10.58 -10.02
N ILE A 49 13.49 -10.85 -8.71
CA ILE A 49 14.24 -10.14 -7.66
C ILE A 49 15.16 -11.05 -6.83
N GLY A 50 15.25 -12.33 -7.17
CA GLY A 50 16.00 -13.31 -6.37
C GLY A 50 15.42 -13.53 -4.97
N GLY A 51 14.09 -13.33 -4.82
CA GLY A 51 13.35 -13.47 -3.57
C GLY A 51 12.69 -14.85 -3.42
N ALA A 52 11.93 -15.03 -2.35
CA ALA A 52 11.10 -16.22 -2.11
C ALA A 52 9.65 -15.99 -2.50
N ALA A 53 8.99 -16.97 -3.12
CA ALA A 53 7.56 -16.92 -3.41
C ALA A 53 6.76 -17.70 -2.37
N VAL A 54 5.60 -17.19 -1.99
CA VAL A 54 4.67 -17.80 -1.03
C VAL A 54 3.26 -17.68 -1.57
N THR A 55 2.57 -18.80 -1.77
CA THR A 55 1.14 -18.79 -2.10
C THR A 55 0.33 -18.54 -0.83
N LEU A 56 -0.46 -17.45 -0.78
CA LEU A 56 -1.19 -17.06 0.43
C LEU A 56 -2.49 -16.31 0.09
N ASP A 57 -3.65 -16.86 0.48
CA ASP A 57 -4.88 -16.06 0.60
C ASP A 57 -4.89 -15.41 2.00
N ILE A 58 -4.75 -14.09 2.03
CA ILE A 58 -4.76 -13.31 3.27
C ILE A 58 -6.08 -13.43 4.06
N ALA A 59 -7.16 -13.84 3.40
CA ALA A 59 -8.47 -14.02 4.01
C ALA A 59 -8.58 -15.30 4.89
N ASP A 60 -7.59 -16.18 4.83
CA ASP A 60 -7.49 -17.40 5.65
C ASP A 60 -6.50 -17.16 6.79
N ALA A 61 -7.02 -17.01 8.01
CA ALA A 61 -6.21 -16.76 9.20
C ALA A 61 -5.21 -17.88 9.50
N ALA A 62 -5.61 -19.14 9.30
CA ALA A 62 -4.75 -20.29 9.56
C ALA A 62 -3.62 -20.38 8.53
N ALA A 63 -3.91 -20.08 7.25
CA ALA A 63 -2.90 -20.00 6.21
C ALA A 63 -1.90 -18.86 6.48
N VAL A 64 -2.35 -17.71 6.99
CA VAL A 64 -1.49 -16.58 7.37
C VAL A 64 -0.56 -16.98 8.53
N ASP A 65 -1.06 -17.64 9.57
CA ASP A 65 -0.25 -18.10 10.68
C ASP A 65 0.81 -19.14 10.24
N ALA A 66 0.39 -20.09 9.41
CA ALA A 66 1.29 -21.11 8.85
C ALA A 66 2.38 -20.49 7.94
N ALA A 67 2.01 -19.56 7.06
CA ALA A 67 2.93 -18.87 6.19
C ALA A 67 3.96 -18.04 7.00
N CYS A 68 3.51 -17.32 8.02
CA CYS A 68 4.40 -16.56 8.91
C CYS A 68 5.44 -17.48 9.57
N ALA A 69 5.00 -18.62 10.11
CA ALA A 69 5.89 -19.59 10.75
C ALA A 69 6.89 -20.20 9.75
N ALA A 70 6.43 -20.57 8.55
CA ALA A 70 7.25 -21.16 7.51
C ALA A 70 8.32 -20.19 6.98
N ILE A 71 7.94 -18.93 6.75
CA ILE A 71 8.86 -17.87 6.30
C ILE A 71 9.96 -17.66 7.33
N GLU A 72 9.63 -17.52 8.62
CA GLU A 72 10.66 -17.32 9.65
C GLU A 72 11.54 -18.56 9.86
N ALA A 73 10.98 -19.75 9.75
CA ALA A 73 11.76 -20.98 9.83
C ALA A 73 12.79 -21.11 8.68
N ALA A 74 12.42 -20.69 7.48
CA ALA A 74 13.26 -20.79 6.29
C ALA A 74 14.26 -19.63 6.15
N HIS A 75 13.86 -18.42 6.57
CA HIS A 75 14.58 -17.19 6.23
C HIS A 75 15.00 -16.36 7.46
N GLY A 76 14.62 -16.76 8.67
CA GLY A 76 14.88 -16.01 9.89
C GLY A 76 13.86 -14.91 10.17
N PRO A 77 14.07 -14.10 11.23
CA PRO A 77 13.11 -13.11 11.69
C PRO A 77 12.74 -12.08 10.63
N VAL A 78 11.44 -11.80 10.51
CA VAL A 78 10.91 -10.78 9.60
C VAL A 78 11.15 -9.40 10.20
N GLY A 79 11.86 -8.54 9.47
CA GLY A 79 12.12 -7.13 9.85
C GLY A 79 11.03 -6.17 9.36
N ALA A 80 10.40 -6.45 8.22
CA ALA A 80 9.34 -5.63 7.68
C ALA A 80 8.18 -6.47 7.12
N LEU A 81 6.94 -6.01 7.35
CA LEU A 81 5.73 -6.52 6.73
C LEU A 81 5.05 -5.41 5.93
N VAL A 82 4.74 -5.68 4.66
CA VAL A 82 3.91 -4.81 3.83
C VAL A 82 2.63 -5.55 3.48
N VAL A 83 1.46 -4.97 3.80
CA VAL A 83 0.16 -5.56 3.49
C VAL A 83 -0.49 -4.76 2.37
N ALA A 84 -0.30 -5.22 1.12
CA ALA A 84 -0.81 -4.59 -0.09
C ALA A 84 -1.99 -5.35 -0.72
N ALA A 85 -2.30 -6.54 -0.24
CA ALA A 85 -3.43 -7.33 -0.74
C ALA A 85 -4.76 -6.59 -0.53
N ALA A 86 -5.56 -6.50 -1.58
CA ALA A 86 -6.88 -5.90 -1.53
C ALA A 86 -7.78 -6.38 -2.67
N VAL A 87 -9.08 -6.37 -2.42
CA VAL A 87 -10.12 -6.49 -3.45
C VAL A 87 -10.87 -5.18 -3.58
N PHE A 88 -11.42 -4.95 -4.75
CA PHE A 88 -12.17 -3.73 -5.09
C PHE A 88 -13.58 -4.11 -5.50
N GLN A 89 -14.52 -3.17 -5.30
CA GLN A 89 -15.87 -3.27 -5.81
C GLN A 89 -16.08 -2.36 -7.02
N ASP A 90 -17.11 -2.63 -7.80
CA ASP A 90 -17.62 -1.68 -8.78
C ASP A 90 -18.38 -0.55 -8.10
N VAL A 91 -18.50 0.60 -8.80
CA VAL A 91 -19.30 1.74 -8.34
C VAL A 91 -20.78 1.40 -8.51
N LEU A 92 -21.45 1.11 -7.40
CA LEU A 92 -22.86 0.74 -7.36
C LEU A 92 -23.56 1.51 -6.22
N PRO A 93 -24.84 1.89 -6.39
CA PRO A 93 -25.66 2.37 -5.29
C PRO A 93 -25.74 1.32 -4.15
N PRO A 94 -25.95 1.73 -2.88
CA PRO A 94 -26.00 0.77 -1.77
C PRO A 94 -27.05 -0.34 -1.93
N ALA A 95 -28.19 -0.03 -2.56
CA ALA A 95 -29.26 -1.00 -2.79
C ALA A 95 -28.89 -2.08 -3.85
N GLU A 96 -27.94 -1.80 -4.72
CA GLU A 96 -27.50 -2.70 -5.80
C GLU A 96 -26.21 -3.44 -5.47
N LEU A 97 -25.48 -3.03 -4.42
CA LEU A 97 -24.27 -3.69 -3.99
C LEU A 97 -24.59 -5.05 -3.35
N PRO A 98 -24.19 -6.18 -3.96
CA PRO A 98 -24.43 -7.49 -3.38
C PRO A 98 -23.75 -7.62 -2.02
N LEU A 99 -24.47 -8.15 -1.01
CA LEU A 99 -23.88 -8.35 0.32
C LEU A 99 -22.62 -9.23 0.30
N ALA A 100 -22.57 -10.23 -0.56
CA ALA A 100 -21.37 -11.06 -0.74
C ALA A 100 -20.13 -10.26 -1.20
N VAL A 101 -20.31 -9.19 -2.00
CA VAL A 101 -19.21 -8.29 -2.39
C VAL A 101 -18.77 -7.45 -1.19
N TRP A 102 -19.71 -6.96 -0.38
CA TRP A 102 -19.41 -6.29 0.88
C TRP A 102 -18.60 -7.18 1.81
N GLU A 103 -19.12 -8.38 2.09
CA GLU A 103 -18.51 -9.35 3.01
C GLU A 103 -17.11 -9.76 2.53
N ARG A 104 -16.95 -10.08 1.22
CA ARG A 104 -15.64 -10.42 0.65
C ARG A 104 -14.66 -9.27 0.75
N THR A 105 -15.11 -8.03 0.55
CA THR A 105 -14.27 -6.84 0.65
C THR A 105 -13.78 -6.63 2.08
N VAL A 106 -14.66 -6.74 3.06
CA VAL A 106 -14.29 -6.65 4.49
C VAL A 106 -13.37 -7.80 4.88
N GLN A 107 -13.68 -9.03 4.44
CA GLN A 107 -12.89 -10.21 4.77
C GLN A 107 -11.45 -10.10 4.27
N VAL A 108 -11.23 -9.64 3.04
CA VAL A 108 -9.87 -9.51 2.49
C VAL A 108 -9.18 -8.27 3.03
N ASN A 109 -9.83 -7.09 2.90
CA ASN A 109 -9.15 -5.81 3.11
C ASN A 109 -8.94 -5.49 4.59
N LEU A 110 -9.87 -5.88 5.46
CA LEU A 110 -9.79 -5.60 6.89
C LEU A 110 -9.35 -6.83 7.68
N ASN A 111 -10.14 -7.92 7.64
CA ASN A 111 -9.83 -9.10 8.45
C ASN A 111 -8.49 -9.71 8.04
N GLY A 112 -8.21 -9.82 6.72
CA GLY A 112 -6.94 -10.30 6.22
C GLY A 112 -5.77 -9.42 6.66
N THR A 113 -5.92 -8.08 6.59
CA THR A 113 -4.89 -7.16 7.11
C THR A 113 -4.67 -7.38 8.60
N TYR A 114 -5.73 -7.57 9.39
CA TYR A 114 -5.61 -7.89 10.82
C TYR A 114 -4.89 -9.22 11.06
N TYR A 115 -5.24 -10.27 10.31
CA TYR A 115 -4.59 -11.58 10.44
C TYR A 115 -3.07 -11.49 10.18
N ALA A 116 -2.68 -10.80 9.11
CA ALA A 116 -1.27 -10.59 8.79
C ALA A 116 -0.56 -9.77 9.87
N ASN A 117 -1.14 -8.64 10.28
CA ASN A 117 -0.57 -7.81 11.34
C ASN A 117 -0.41 -8.61 12.64
N ARG A 118 -1.44 -9.37 13.05
CA ARG A 118 -1.40 -10.22 14.25
C ARG A 118 -0.28 -11.26 14.17
N ALA A 119 -0.22 -12.03 13.09
CA ALA A 119 0.75 -13.12 12.98
C ALA A 119 2.21 -12.60 12.98
N PHE A 120 2.51 -11.64 12.12
CA PHE A 120 3.87 -11.11 11.99
C PHE A 120 4.22 -10.12 13.10
N GLY A 121 3.28 -9.23 13.49
CA GLY A 121 3.52 -8.21 14.51
C GLY A 121 3.77 -8.81 15.89
N THR A 122 3.07 -9.88 16.28
CA THR A 122 3.32 -10.59 17.52
C THR A 122 4.75 -11.15 17.56
N ARG A 123 5.23 -11.75 16.46
CA ARG A 123 6.60 -12.26 16.37
C ARG A 123 7.64 -11.15 16.37
N MET A 124 7.40 -10.06 15.62
CA MET A 124 8.24 -8.87 15.66
C MET A 124 8.35 -8.31 17.09
N ALA A 125 7.23 -8.24 17.82
CA ALA A 125 7.21 -7.79 19.21
C ALA A 125 8.05 -8.71 20.14
N HIS A 126 8.00 -10.02 19.94
CA HIS A 126 8.86 -10.96 20.66
C HIS A 126 10.35 -10.80 20.31
N HIS A 127 10.65 -10.44 19.06
CA HIS A 127 12.03 -10.15 18.63
C HIS A 127 12.52 -8.75 19.03
N GLY A 128 11.63 -7.91 19.62
CA GLY A 128 11.95 -6.55 20.07
C GLY A 128 12.16 -5.55 18.94
N ARG A 129 11.74 -5.87 17.70
CA ARG A 129 11.92 -5.00 16.53
C ARG A 129 11.02 -5.39 15.37
N GLY A 130 10.63 -4.41 14.57
CA GLY A 130 9.89 -4.63 13.34
C GLY A 130 9.26 -3.37 12.77
N SER A 131 8.83 -3.44 11.53
CA SER A 131 8.04 -2.38 10.89
C SER A 131 6.93 -2.98 10.05
N ILE A 132 5.71 -2.50 10.25
CA ILE A 132 4.53 -2.91 9.48
C ILE A 132 4.03 -1.70 8.70
N VAL A 133 3.79 -1.87 7.40
CA VAL A 133 3.18 -0.86 6.54
C VAL A 133 1.92 -1.44 5.90
N ASN A 134 0.77 -0.92 6.31
CA ASN A 134 -0.53 -1.30 5.77
C ASN A 134 -0.92 -0.38 4.61
N ILE A 135 -1.39 -0.92 3.50
CA ILE A 135 -1.87 -0.10 2.39
C ILE A 135 -3.35 0.21 2.58
N ALA A 136 -3.61 1.46 2.96
CA ALA A 136 -4.96 2.03 3.03
C ALA A 136 -5.38 2.61 1.65
N SER A 137 -5.93 3.80 1.62
CA SER A 137 -6.33 4.52 0.39
C SER A 137 -6.76 5.94 0.75
N ILE A 138 -6.74 6.88 -0.21
CA ILE A 138 -7.45 8.15 -0.07
C ILE A 138 -8.96 7.95 0.18
N ALA A 139 -9.52 6.82 -0.24
CA ALA A 139 -10.89 6.43 0.09
C ALA A 139 -11.14 6.24 1.61
N ALA A 140 -10.08 6.11 2.41
CA ALA A 140 -10.18 6.05 3.86
C ALA A 140 -10.41 7.41 4.52
N ILE A 141 -10.07 8.50 3.84
CA ILE A 141 -10.08 9.87 4.38
C ILE A 141 -10.99 10.81 3.60
N GLY A 142 -11.46 10.41 2.41
CA GLY A 142 -12.40 11.15 1.58
C GLY A 142 -13.63 10.32 1.25
N SER A 143 -14.68 10.99 0.79
CA SER A 143 -15.91 10.32 0.32
C SER A 143 -15.77 9.91 -1.13
N VAL A 144 -15.93 8.61 -1.41
CA VAL A 144 -15.93 8.03 -2.76
C VAL A 144 -17.03 6.97 -2.87
N PRO A 145 -17.65 6.76 -4.05
CA PRO A 145 -18.81 5.88 -4.21
C PRO A 145 -18.45 4.39 -4.29
N VAL A 146 -17.56 3.92 -3.40
CA VAL A 146 -17.12 2.52 -3.27
C VAL A 146 -17.22 2.08 -1.80
N HIS A 147 -18.46 1.87 -1.35
CA HIS A 147 -18.84 1.83 0.07
C HIS A 147 -18.09 0.77 0.87
N ALA A 148 -18.03 -0.49 0.42
CA ALA A 148 -17.32 -1.56 1.13
C ALA A 148 -15.81 -1.30 1.15
N TYR A 149 -15.24 -0.90 0.01
CA TYR A 149 -13.81 -0.61 -0.10
C TYR A 149 -13.41 0.56 0.81
N ALA A 150 -14.11 1.70 0.71
CA ALA A 150 -13.80 2.89 1.50
C ALA A 150 -13.89 2.61 3.01
N SER A 151 -14.97 1.97 3.46
CA SER A 151 -15.15 1.58 4.86
C SER A 151 -14.05 0.64 5.34
N SER A 152 -13.67 -0.37 4.53
CA SER A 152 -12.59 -1.29 4.88
C SER A 152 -11.24 -0.58 5.01
N LYS A 153 -10.95 0.40 4.14
CA LYS A 153 -9.69 1.16 4.18
C LYS A 153 -9.63 2.17 5.32
N ALA A 154 -10.76 2.77 5.69
CA ALA A 154 -10.86 3.59 6.91
C ALA A 154 -10.60 2.75 8.18
N ALA A 155 -11.15 1.53 8.23
CA ALA A 155 -10.89 0.60 9.32
C ALA A 155 -9.41 0.17 9.39
N VAL A 156 -8.72 0.00 8.26
CA VAL A 156 -7.27 -0.28 8.22
C VAL A 156 -6.45 0.87 8.82
N VAL A 157 -6.84 2.14 8.58
CA VAL A 157 -6.19 3.29 9.22
C VAL A 157 -6.37 3.23 10.74
N SER A 158 -7.60 2.99 11.22
CA SER A 158 -7.89 2.84 12.65
C SER A 158 -7.10 1.68 13.26
N LEU A 159 -7.08 0.51 12.61
CA LEU A 159 -6.30 -0.65 13.03
C LEU A 159 -4.81 -0.32 13.16
N THR A 160 -4.25 0.41 12.21
CA THR A 160 -2.84 0.84 12.21
C THR A 160 -2.50 1.67 13.45
N LEU A 161 -3.36 2.64 13.81
CA LEU A 161 -3.19 3.48 15.00
C LEU A 161 -3.17 2.64 16.29
N ASN A 162 -4.13 1.72 16.42
CA ASN A 162 -4.24 0.87 17.60
C ASN A 162 -3.04 -0.06 17.77
N LEU A 163 -2.59 -0.70 16.68
CA LEU A 163 -1.46 -1.62 16.73
C LEU A 163 -0.12 -0.89 16.94
N ALA A 164 0.02 0.35 16.46
CA ALA A 164 1.18 1.19 16.75
C ALA A 164 1.30 1.49 18.26
N GLY A 165 0.17 1.77 18.91
CA GLY A 165 0.12 1.95 20.36
C GLY A 165 0.44 0.68 21.13
N GLU A 166 -0.11 -0.46 20.68
CA GLU A 166 0.06 -1.77 21.32
C GLU A 166 1.53 -2.22 21.30
N TRP A 167 2.20 -2.14 20.16
CA TRP A 167 3.52 -2.74 19.98
C TRP A 167 4.69 -1.77 20.03
N GLY A 168 4.41 -0.45 20.18
CA GLY A 168 5.47 0.56 20.16
C GLY A 168 6.57 0.33 21.20
N ARG A 169 6.21 -0.02 22.45
CA ARG A 169 7.18 -0.35 23.51
C ARG A 169 7.92 -1.67 23.29
N ALA A 170 7.39 -2.53 22.45
CA ALA A 170 8.06 -3.76 21.99
C ALA A 170 8.96 -3.51 20.77
N GLY A 171 9.22 -2.25 20.38
CA GLY A 171 10.12 -1.91 19.29
C GLY A 171 9.52 -2.12 17.88
N VAL A 172 8.20 -2.26 17.76
CA VAL A 172 7.53 -2.43 16.47
C VAL A 172 6.80 -1.14 16.07
N ARG A 173 7.07 -0.66 14.86
CA ARG A 173 6.38 0.47 14.26
C ARG A 173 5.28 -0.03 13.33
N VAL A 174 4.12 0.61 13.36
CA VAL A 174 3.00 0.28 12.47
C VAL A 174 2.50 1.58 11.84
N ASN A 175 2.53 1.65 10.49
CA ASN A 175 2.11 2.82 9.74
C ASN A 175 1.19 2.41 8.59
N ALA A 176 0.42 3.35 8.08
CA ALA A 176 -0.36 3.18 6.86
C ALA A 176 0.14 4.11 5.76
N VAL A 177 0.00 3.67 4.51
CA VAL A 177 0.12 4.52 3.33
C VAL A 177 -1.23 4.56 2.63
N SER A 178 -1.72 5.75 2.29
CA SER A 178 -2.97 5.98 1.56
C SER A 178 -2.67 6.50 0.15
N PRO A 179 -2.56 5.61 -0.84
CA PRO A 179 -2.37 6.02 -2.22
C PRO A 179 -3.61 6.68 -2.80
N GLY A 180 -3.41 7.65 -3.71
CA GLY A 180 -4.40 8.15 -4.63
C GLY A 180 -4.59 7.27 -5.87
N SER A 181 -5.14 7.87 -6.93
CA SER A 181 -5.20 7.20 -8.24
C SER A 181 -3.80 6.90 -8.72
N THR A 182 -3.43 5.63 -8.65
CA THR A 182 -2.08 5.12 -8.97
C THR A 182 -2.13 4.34 -10.28
N LEU A 183 -1.16 4.55 -11.18
CA LEU A 183 -1.11 3.94 -12.51
C LEU A 183 -0.72 2.44 -12.45
N VAL A 184 -1.51 1.65 -11.74
CA VAL A 184 -1.43 0.19 -11.75
C VAL A 184 -2.21 -0.39 -12.94
N PRO A 185 -1.97 -1.66 -13.36
CA PRO A 185 -2.60 -2.26 -14.53
C PRO A 185 -4.12 -2.08 -14.60
N ARG A 186 -4.81 -2.23 -13.46
CA ARG A 186 -6.28 -2.04 -13.37
C ARG A 186 -6.71 -0.58 -13.64
N VAL A 187 -5.95 0.40 -13.16
CA VAL A 187 -6.24 1.83 -13.38
C VAL A 187 -5.93 2.20 -14.82
N ALA A 188 -4.79 1.74 -15.36
CA ALA A 188 -4.44 1.93 -16.77
C ALA A 188 -5.53 1.38 -17.71
N GLU A 189 -6.08 0.18 -17.39
CA GLU A 189 -7.19 -0.40 -18.15
C GLU A 189 -8.46 0.44 -18.06
N ARG A 190 -8.80 0.96 -16.89
CA ARG A 190 -9.98 1.84 -16.72
C ARG A 190 -9.85 3.15 -17.50
N ILE A 191 -8.65 3.74 -17.54
CA ILE A 191 -8.37 4.94 -18.35
C ILE A 191 -8.52 4.59 -19.84
N ARG A 192 -7.86 3.53 -20.31
CA ARG A 192 -7.90 3.11 -21.72
C ARG A 192 -9.32 2.75 -22.19
N SER A 193 -10.12 2.13 -21.34
CA SER A 193 -11.50 1.73 -21.67
C SER A 193 -12.54 2.85 -21.47
N GLY A 194 -12.12 4.07 -21.09
CA GLY A 194 -13.03 5.18 -20.86
C GLY A 194 -13.99 5.00 -19.68
N ARG A 195 -13.65 4.15 -18.72
CA ARG A 195 -14.48 3.89 -17.53
C ARG A 195 -14.42 4.99 -16.48
N TYR A 196 -13.56 5.98 -16.63
CA TYR A 196 -13.59 7.21 -15.84
C TYR A 196 -14.37 8.28 -16.60
N ALA A 197 -15.25 8.98 -15.92
CA ALA A 197 -16.04 10.10 -16.49
C ALA A 197 -15.17 11.33 -16.82
N ALA A 198 -14.02 11.44 -16.17
CA ALA A 198 -13.01 12.49 -16.40
C ALA A 198 -11.61 11.93 -16.12
N ASP A 199 -10.58 12.63 -16.58
CA ASP A 199 -9.19 12.25 -16.28
C ASP A 199 -8.92 12.42 -14.77
N PRO A 200 -8.52 11.36 -14.04
CA PRO A 200 -8.18 11.46 -12.64
C PRO A 200 -7.08 12.49 -12.33
N ALA A 201 -6.23 12.83 -13.29
CA ALA A 201 -5.18 13.83 -13.16
C ALA A 201 -5.73 15.25 -12.92
N GLU A 202 -6.89 15.57 -13.49
CA GLU A 202 -7.53 16.88 -13.36
C GLU A 202 -7.94 17.24 -11.91
N PHE A 203 -8.09 16.22 -11.08
CA PHE A 203 -8.47 16.37 -9.66
C PHE A 203 -7.29 16.39 -8.70
N THR A 204 -6.06 16.39 -9.21
CA THR A 204 -4.85 16.39 -8.37
C THR A 204 -4.16 17.75 -8.42
N ALA A 205 -3.57 18.17 -7.29
CA ALA A 205 -2.81 19.43 -7.25
C ALA A 205 -1.56 19.41 -8.14
N LEU A 206 -0.95 18.23 -8.34
CA LEU A 206 0.22 18.07 -9.20
C LEU A 206 -0.11 17.84 -10.69
N GLY A 207 -1.40 17.81 -11.07
CA GLY A 207 -1.85 17.64 -12.46
C GLY A 207 -1.50 16.29 -13.09
N ARG A 208 -1.30 15.25 -12.28
CA ARG A 208 -0.99 13.89 -12.72
C ARG A 208 -1.43 12.82 -11.73
N ILE A 209 -1.60 11.61 -12.19
CA ILE A 209 -1.81 10.46 -11.31
C ILE A 209 -0.47 9.98 -10.74
N VAL A 210 -0.56 9.22 -9.64
CA VAL A 210 0.60 8.69 -8.92
C VAL A 210 1.20 7.50 -9.68
N GLN A 211 2.52 7.39 -9.70
CA GLN A 211 3.20 6.21 -10.20
C GLN A 211 3.36 5.16 -9.08
N PRO A 212 3.29 3.85 -9.38
CA PRO A 212 3.47 2.79 -8.39
C PRO A 212 4.78 2.94 -7.61
N ARG A 213 5.85 3.37 -8.29
CA ARG A 213 7.17 3.62 -7.70
C ARG A 213 7.14 4.67 -6.59
N GLU A 214 6.35 5.74 -6.74
CA GLU A 214 6.25 6.82 -5.75
C GLU A 214 5.59 6.32 -4.45
N VAL A 215 4.62 5.40 -4.58
CA VAL A 215 4.01 4.72 -3.43
C VAL A 215 5.01 3.77 -2.79
N ALA A 216 5.72 2.97 -3.59
CA ALA A 216 6.73 2.03 -3.11
C ALA A 216 7.87 2.72 -2.34
N GLU A 217 8.33 3.92 -2.81
CA GLU A 217 9.32 4.75 -2.13
C GLU A 217 8.85 5.13 -0.70
N SER A 218 7.59 5.51 -0.57
CA SER A 218 6.99 5.88 0.72
C SER A 218 6.86 4.66 1.66
N ILE A 219 6.50 3.50 1.11
CA ILE A 219 6.38 2.25 1.85
C ILE A 219 7.75 1.82 2.36
N GLU A 220 8.76 1.78 1.50
CA GLU A 220 10.12 1.36 1.87
C GLU A 220 10.73 2.31 2.89
N PHE A 221 10.53 3.63 2.74
CA PHE A 221 10.94 4.60 3.74
C PHE A 221 10.35 4.29 5.13
N LEU A 222 9.03 4.07 5.21
CA LEU A 222 8.36 3.74 6.47
C LEU A 222 8.77 2.37 7.03
N ALA A 223 9.11 1.41 6.16
CA ALA A 223 9.60 0.11 6.57
C ALA A 223 11.02 0.16 7.16
N SER A 224 11.86 1.08 6.69
CA SER A 224 13.27 1.20 7.05
C SER A 224 13.52 1.97 8.36
N ASP A 225 14.75 1.88 8.89
CA ASP A 225 15.21 2.61 10.07
C ASP A 225 15.27 4.14 9.87
N ARG A 226 15.19 4.61 8.62
CA ARG A 226 15.06 6.06 8.31
C ARG A 226 13.78 6.65 8.90
N ALA A 227 12.76 5.83 9.14
CA ALA A 227 11.51 6.21 9.78
C ALA A 227 11.45 5.79 11.26
N SER A 228 12.57 5.67 11.95
CA SER A 228 12.68 5.12 13.30
C SER A 228 11.82 5.85 14.36
N ALA A 229 11.52 7.12 14.16
CA ALA A 229 10.65 7.92 15.04
C ALA A 229 9.20 8.03 14.54
N ILE A 230 8.82 7.28 13.47
CA ILE A 230 7.50 7.38 12.84
C ILE A 230 6.73 6.09 13.09
N THR A 231 5.65 6.19 13.85
CA THR A 231 4.68 5.11 14.09
C THR A 231 3.28 5.68 14.28
N GLY A 232 2.25 4.96 13.87
CA GLY A 232 0.85 5.36 14.02
C GLY A 232 0.40 6.44 13.02
N ILE A 233 1.10 6.67 11.90
CA ILE A 233 0.66 7.64 10.90
C ILE A 233 -0.08 6.97 9.73
N ASN A 234 -0.87 7.79 9.05
CA ASN A 234 -1.40 7.50 7.71
C ASN A 234 -0.75 8.49 6.73
N LEU A 235 0.23 8.02 5.97
CA LEU A 235 0.93 8.84 4.98
C LEU A 235 0.16 8.85 3.65
N VAL A 236 -0.30 10.02 3.24
CA VAL A 236 -1.04 10.20 1.99
C VAL A 236 -0.07 10.40 0.83
N VAL A 237 -0.24 9.61 -0.25
CA VAL A 237 0.57 9.67 -1.48
C VAL A 237 -0.38 9.70 -2.68
N ASP A 238 -0.90 10.89 -3.01
CA ASP A 238 -2.05 11.05 -3.91
C ASP A 238 -1.92 12.19 -4.92
N ALA A 239 -0.72 12.72 -5.10
CA ALA A 239 -0.46 13.89 -5.94
C ALA A 239 -1.33 15.12 -5.58
N GLY A 240 -1.82 15.18 -4.33
CA GLY A 240 -2.63 16.28 -3.81
C GLY A 240 -4.11 16.19 -4.16
N TRP A 241 -4.63 15.00 -4.45
CA TRP A 241 -6.06 14.80 -4.72
C TRP A 241 -6.93 15.20 -3.53
N HIS A 242 -6.59 14.78 -2.30
CA HIS A 242 -7.40 15.04 -1.13
C HIS A 242 -7.44 16.52 -0.73
N VAL A 243 -6.45 17.32 -1.12
CA VAL A 243 -6.42 18.77 -0.85
C VAL A 243 -7.04 19.58 -1.98
N ALA A 244 -7.06 19.07 -3.21
CA ALA A 244 -7.54 19.79 -4.40
C ALA A 244 -8.98 19.41 -4.81
N GLY A 245 -9.50 18.27 -4.35
CA GLY A 245 -10.76 17.72 -4.82
C GLY A 245 -11.99 18.63 -4.62
N THR A 246 -11.98 19.50 -3.61
CA THR A 246 -13.06 20.47 -3.36
C THR A 246 -12.93 21.75 -4.18
N TRP A 247 -11.82 21.99 -4.86
CA TRP A 247 -11.55 23.22 -5.59
C TRP A 247 -12.35 23.34 -6.90
N ALA A 248 -12.92 22.23 -7.39
CA ALA A 248 -13.71 22.22 -8.62
C ALA A 248 -14.85 23.26 -8.58
N GLN A 249 -15.51 23.46 -7.44
CA GLN A 249 -16.57 24.47 -7.26
C GLN A 249 -16.06 25.93 -7.30
N TYR A 250 -14.73 26.13 -7.20
CA TYR A 250 -14.07 27.44 -7.26
C TYR A 250 -13.25 27.64 -8.54
N GLY A 251 -13.52 26.86 -9.58
CA GLY A 251 -12.82 26.91 -10.87
C GLY A 251 -11.67 25.92 -11.01
N GLY A 252 -11.50 25.01 -10.03
CA GLY A 252 -10.49 23.97 -10.09
C GLY A 252 -9.08 24.40 -9.68
N VAL A 253 -8.12 23.50 -9.89
CA VAL A 253 -6.70 23.79 -9.67
C VAL A 253 -6.20 24.74 -10.76
N ARG A 254 -5.52 25.79 -10.35
CA ARG A 254 -5.00 26.79 -11.29
C ARG A 254 -3.88 26.20 -12.15
N PRO A 255 -3.81 26.54 -13.45
CA PRO A 255 -2.72 26.11 -14.28
C PRO A 255 -1.37 26.67 -13.76
N ALA A 256 -0.30 25.94 -14.00
CA ALA A 256 1.03 26.43 -13.67
C ALA A 256 1.33 27.74 -14.43
N PRO A 257 1.98 28.73 -13.79
CA PRO A 257 2.44 29.92 -14.51
C PRO A 257 3.39 29.50 -15.64
N ALA A 258 3.35 30.25 -16.77
CA ALA A 258 4.30 30.02 -17.86
C ALA A 258 5.72 30.09 -17.32
N ARG A 259 6.55 29.10 -17.64
CA ARG A 259 7.97 29.15 -17.29
C ARG A 259 8.59 30.34 -18.01
N THR A 260 9.07 31.34 -17.27
CA THR A 260 9.97 32.33 -17.81
C THR A 260 11.28 31.63 -18.16
N GLU A 261 11.59 31.53 -19.46
CA GLU A 261 12.92 31.10 -19.88
C GLU A 261 13.91 32.09 -19.26
N THR A 262 14.75 31.59 -18.36
CA THR A 262 15.91 32.39 -17.92
C THR A 262 16.79 32.55 -19.14
N PRO A 263 17.08 33.78 -19.60
CA PRO A 263 17.97 33.98 -20.74
C PRO A 263 19.28 33.25 -20.42
N SER A 264 19.68 32.33 -21.30
CA SER A 264 20.99 31.69 -21.27
C SER A 264 22.02 32.81 -21.16
N GLY A 265 22.64 32.91 -19.97
CA GLY A 265 23.61 33.96 -19.72
C GLY A 265 24.69 33.98 -20.80
N ALA A 266 24.83 35.10 -21.45
CA ALA A 266 25.92 35.36 -22.34
C ALA A 266 27.25 35.12 -21.58
N ALA A 267 28.02 34.16 -22.07
CA ALA A 267 29.38 33.94 -21.64
C ALA A 267 30.15 35.29 -21.74
N ARG A 268 30.77 35.69 -20.65
CA ARG A 268 31.89 36.63 -20.64
C ARG A 268 33.15 35.90 -20.26
#